data_525ee5f66ed2871c6d2081857a1311de
#
_entry.id   525ee5f66ed2871c6d2081857a1311de
#
_cell.length_a   1.000
_cell.length_b   1.000
_cell.length_c   1.000
_cell.angle_alpha   90.00
_cell.angle_beta   90.00
_cell.angle_gamma   90.00
#
_symmetry.space_group_name_H-M   'P 1'
#
loop_
_entity.id
_entity.type
_entity.pdbx_description
1 polymer ?
#
loop_
_entity_poly.entity_id
_entity_poly.type
_entity_poly.pdbx_seq_one_letter_code
_entity_poly.pdbx_strand_id
1 'polypeptide(L)'
;MLQFITHCRGSHNEISGTRAVLEGGCRWVQLRMKDASESELLSVGRTVGELCRSFDAVFIVDDHVDLVEALGADGVHLGKNDMPVAEARKILGESKIIGATANTVADMCAAAESGADYIGLGPFRFTTTKERLSPVLGIGGYREAMAAFREKSDLPVVAIGGITAADIPA
;
A
#
# COMPACT_ATOMS: atom_id res chain seq x y z
N MET A 1 13.04 -0.72 -3.85
CA MET A 1 11.76 -0.45 -4.54
C MET A 1 11.01 0.59 -3.73
N LEU A 2 10.36 1.59 -4.37
CA LEU A 2 9.60 2.65 -3.70
C LEU A 2 8.13 2.53 -4.10
N GLN A 3 7.24 2.44 -3.10
CA GLN A 3 5.80 2.57 -3.26
C GLN A 3 5.38 3.96 -2.76
N PHE A 4 4.70 4.72 -3.60
CA PHE A 4 4.09 5.98 -3.21
C PHE A 4 2.63 5.79 -2.84
N ILE A 5 2.26 6.15 -1.61
CA ILE A 5 0.87 6.19 -1.15
C ILE A 5 0.39 7.63 -1.28
N THR A 6 -0.68 7.86 -2.04
CA THR A 6 -1.18 9.21 -2.26
C THR A 6 -1.63 9.86 -0.96
N HIS A 7 -1.38 11.13 -0.85
CA HIS A 7 -1.72 11.93 0.30
C HIS A 7 -1.77 13.42 -0.09
N CYS A 8 -2.91 14.06 0.16
CA CYS A 8 -3.02 15.51 -0.02
C CYS A 8 -2.11 16.24 0.97
N ARG A 9 -1.13 16.98 0.48
CA ARG A 9 -0.22 17.76 1.32
C ARG A 9 0.24 19.03 0.62
N GLY A 10 0.06 20.16 1.29
CA GLY A 10 0.44 21.47 0.73
C GLY A 10 -0.34 21.77 -0.54
N SER A 11 0.37 22.01 -1.65
CA SER A 11 -0.21 22.27 -2.97
C SER A 11 -0.49 21.01 -3.80
N HIS A 12 -0.14 19.83 -3.31
CA HIS A 12 -0.33 18.56 -4.02
C HIS A 12 -1.61 17.85 -3.58
N ASN A 13 -2.39 17.44 -4.57
CA ASN A 13 -3.48 16.47 -4.43
C ASN A 13 -3.02 15.09 -4.95
N GLU A 14 -3.90 14.10 -4.96
CA GLU A 14 -3.61 12.73 -5.40
C GLU A 14 -3.06 12.68 -6.83
N ILE A 15 -3.63 13.47 -7.75
CA ILE A 15 -3.25 13.49 -9.17
C ILE A 15 -1.88 14.17 -9.35
N SER A 16 -1.73 15.38 -8.80
CA SER A 16 -0.47 16.15 -8.96
C SER A 16 0.69 15.49 -8.21
N GLY A 17 0.43 14.89 -7.05
CA GLY A 17 1.41 14.11 -6.31
C GLY A 17 1.83 12.86 -7.07
N THR A 18 0.88 12.11 -7.64
CA THR A 18 1.16 10.94 -8.48
C THR A 18 2.03 11.33 -9.68
N ARG A 19 1.68 12.38 -10.41
CA ARG A 19 2.47 12.85 -11.54
C ARG A 19 3.91 13.16 -11.14
N ALA A 20 4.09 13.93 -10.07
CA ALA A 20 5.42 14.34 -9.62
C ALA A 20 6.31 13.13 -9.25
N VAL A 21 5.77 12.11 -8.57
CA VAL A 21 6.57 10.93 -8.20
C VAL A 21 6.86 10.02 -9.38
N LEU A 22 5.95 9.91 -10.34
CA LEU A 22 6.15 9.15 -11.59
C LEU A 22 7.24 9.80 -12.45
N GLU A 23 7.22 11.12 -12.60
CA GLU A 23 8.27 11.91 -13.27
C GLU A 23 9.61 11.75 -12.54
N GLY A 24 9.60 11.63 -11.21
CA GLY A 24 10.76 11.32 -10.37
C GLY A 24 11.25 9.88 -10.44
N GLY A 25 10.60 9.00 -11.23
CA GLY A 25 11.04 7.62 -11.44
C GLY A 25 10.34 6.58 -10.55
N CYS A 26 9.38 6.96 -9.70
CA CYS A 26 8.55 5.98 -8.99
C CYS A 26 7.73 5.16 -10.00
N ARG A 27 7.57 3.87 -9.74
CA ARG A 27 6.81 2.95 -10.60
C ARG A 27 5.81 2.09 -9.82
N TRP A 28 5.44 2.52 -8.63
CA TRP A 28 4.43 1.85 -7.82
C TRP A 28 3.65 2.88 -7.02
N VAL A 29 2.37 3.02 -7.33
CA VAL A 29 1.47 4.02 -6.73
C VAL A 29 0.30 3.32 -6.06
N GLN A 30 -0.02 3.72 -4.84
CA GLN A 30 -1.22 3.33 -4.11
C GLN A 30 -2.12 4.55 -3.94
N LEU A 31 -3.30 4.52 -4.54
CA LEU A 31 -4.32 5.56 -4.37
C LEU A 31 -5.06 5.34 -3.06
N ARG A 32 -4.94 6.30 -2.15
CA ARG A 32 -5.60 6.27 -0.85
C ARG A 32 -6.40 7.55 -0.63
N MET A 33 -7.73 7.41 -0.51
CA MET A 33 -8.70 8.52 -0.36
C MET A 33 -9.79 8.12 0.64
N LYS A 34 -9.45 8.01 1.94
CA LYS A 34 -10.33 7.41 2.97
C LYS A 34 -11.67 8.11 3.17
N ASP A 35 -11.70 9.44 2.99
CA ASP A 35 -12.89 10.25 3.25
C ASP A 35 -13.63 10.64 1.96
N ALA A 36 -13.20 10.12 0.80
CA ALA A 36 -13.80 10.43 -0.47
C ALA A 36 -15.09 9.64 -0.69
N SER A 37 -16.04 10.25 -1.38
CA SER A 37 -17.18 9.51 -1.92
C SER A 37 -16.71 8.55 -3.02
N GLU A 38 -17.47 7.48 -3.28
CA GLU A 38 -17.17 6.54 -4.35
C GLU A 38 -17.05 7.24 -5.72
N SER A 39 -17.89 8.22 -5.99
CA SER A 39 -17.84 9.00 -7.24
C SER A 39 -16.54 9.82 -7.38
N GLU A 40 -16.04 10.39 -6.31
CA GLU A 40 -14.75 11.09 -6.28
C GLU A 40 -13.59 10.12 -6.45
N LEU A 41 -13.63 8.99 -5.73
CA LEU A 41 -12.61 7.93 -5.85
C LEU A 41 -12.54 7.40 -7.28
N LEU A 42 -13.69 7.13 -7.92
CA LEU A 42 -13.74 6.71 -9.32
C LEU A 42 -13.21 7.77 -10.27
N SER A 43 -13.56 9.03 -10.05
CA SER A 43 -13.10 10.14 -10.90
C SER A 43 -11.58 10.33 -10.82
N VAL A 44 -11.06 10.46 -9.61
CA VAL A 44 -9.61 10.64 -9.36
C VAL A 44 -8.84 9.36 -9.73
N GLY A 45 -9.37 8.20 -9.37
CA GLY A 45 -8.74 6.91 -9.61
C GLY A 45 -8.55 6.60 -11.10
N ARG A 46 -9.49 6.95 -11.96
CA ARG A 46 -9.32 6.83 -13.42
C ARG A 46 -8.15 7.66 -13.92
N THR A 47 -8.05 8.93 -13.48
CA THR A 47 -6.93 9.81 -13.86
C THR A 47 -5.59 9.30 -13.34
N VAL A 48 -5.54 8.82 -12.09
CA VAL A 48 -4.34 8.22 -11.51
C VAL A 48 -3.95 6.94 -12.26
N GLY A 49 -4.91 6.09 -12.60
CA GLY A 49 -4.69 4.87 -13.38
C GLY A 49 -4.14 5.15 -14.79
N GLU A 50 -4.68 6.19 -15.47
CA GLU A 50 -4.15 6.64 -16.78
C GLU A 50 -2.71 7.15 -16.67
N LEU A 51 -2.40 7.92 -15.62
CA LEU A 51 -1.04 8.35 -15.33
C LEU A 51 -0.12 7.15 -15.10
N CYS A 52 -0.47 6.24 -14.21
CA CYS A 52 0.33 5.04 -13.94
C CYS A 52 0.60 4.25 -15.21
N ARG A 53 -0.40 4.01 -16.04
CA ARG A 53 -0.27 3.31 -17.32
C ARG A 53 0.68 4.03 -18.27
N SER A 54 0.64 5.38 -18.34
CA SER A 54 1.52 6.15 -19.22
C SER A 54 3.00 6.11 -18.82
N PHE A 55 3.30 5.68 -17.59
CA PHE A 55 4.65 5.52 -17.05
C PHE A 55 5.05 4.07 -16.79
N ASP A 56 4.28 3.08 -17.25
CA ASP A 56 4.46 1.65 -16.96
C ASP A 56 4.60 1.38 -15.44
N ALA A 57 3.78 2.06 -14.65
CA ALA A 57 3.78 1.98 -13.19
C ALA A 57 2.62 1.12 -12.67
N VAL A 58 2.88 0.33 -11.64
CA VAL A 58 1.87 -0.44 -10.90
C VAL A 58 0.90 0.50 -10.19
N PHE A 59 -0.39 0.27 -10.38
CA PHE A 59 -1.48 1.01 -9.75
C PHE A 59 -2.25 0.14 -8.77
N ILE A 60 -2.21 0.50 -7.49
CA ILE A 60 -2.92 -0.16 -6.39
C ILE A 60 -3.99 0.78 -5.84
N VAL A 61 -5.18 0.25 -5.55
CA VAL A 61 -6.24 0.96 -4.81
C VAL A 61 -6.17 0.59 -3.33
N ASP A 62 -6.38 1.54 -2.43
CA ASP A 62 -6.45 1.28 -0.99
C ASP A 62 -7.88 0.86 -0.60
N ASP A 63 -8.04 -0.21 0.18
CA ASP A 63 -9.27 -0.73 0.79
C ASP A 63 -10.36 -1.28 -0.17
N HIS A 64 -10.56 -0.68 -1.33
CA HIS A 64 -11.72 -0.90 -2.23
C HIS A 64 -11.52 -2.03 -3.25
N VAL A 65 -11.78 -3.28 -2.84
CA VAL A 65 -11.72 -4.48 -3.70
C VAL A 65 -12.68 -4.39 -4.89
N ASP A 66 -13.86 -3.87 -4.66
CA ASP A 66 -14.96 -3.70 -5.63
C ASP A 66 -14.63 -2.70 -6.76
N LEU A 67 -13.72 -1.77 -6.53
CA LEU A 67 -13.33 -0.76 -7.51
C LEU A 67 -12.09 -1.12 -8.34
N VAL A 68 -11.38 -2.20 -8.02
CA VAL A 68 -10.15 -2.62 -8.72
C VAL A 68 -10.37 -2.74 -10.23
N GLU A 69 -11.41 -3.46 -10.64
CA GLU A 69 -11.72 -3.65 -12.06
C GLU A 69 -12.23 -2.37 -12.72
N ALA A 70 -13.11 -1.62 -12.05
CA ALA A 70 -13.68 -0.37 -12.58
C ALA A 70 -12.65 0.72 -12.82
N LEU A 71 -11.55 0.69 -12.07
CA LEU A 71 -10.41 1.61 -12.19
C LEU A 71 -9.29 1.07 -13.10
N GLY A 72 -9.36 -0.19 -13.51
CA GLY A 72 -8.28 -0.86 -14.22
C GLY A 72 -7.01 -0.92 -13.39
N ALA A 73 -7.15 -1.06 -12.06
CA ALA A 73 -6.03 -1.17 -11.15
C ALA A 73 -5.38 -2.57 -11.23
N ASP A 74 -4.09 -2.62 -10.97
CA ASP A 74 -3.31 -3.86 -10.92
C ASP A 74 -3.60 -4.66 -9.64
N GLY A 75 -4.18 -4.02 -8.62
CA GLY A 75 -4.53 -4.68 -7.38
C GLY A 75 -5.04 -3.75 -6.29
N VAL A 76 -5.08 -4.29 -5.07
CA VAL A 76 -5.60 -3.62 -3.86
C VAL A 76 -4.62 -3.75 -2.70
N HIS A 77 -4.62 -2.77 -1.81
CA HIS A 77 -3.97 -2.89 -0.50
C HIS A 77 -5.01 -2.88 0.61
N LEU A 78 -4.94 -3.84 1.51
CA LEU A 78 -5.94 -4.06 2.57
C LEU A 78 -5.33 -3.80 3.95
N GLY A 79 -6.01 -2.99 4.73
CA GLY A 79 -5.73 -2.82 6.14
C GLY A 79 -6.35 -3.94 6.98
N LYS A 80 -6.05 -3.94 8.28
CA LYS A 80 -6.49 -5.01 9.22
C LYS A 80 -8.00 -5.07 9.45
N ASN A 81 -8.73 -3.99 9.16
CA ASN A 81 -10.18 -3.88 9.36
C ASN A 81 -10.97 -3.92 8.04
N ASP A 82 -10.27 -4.05 6.92
CA ASP A 82 -10.86 -4.10 5.60
C ASP A 82 -11.25 -5.56 5.25
N MET A 83 -11.61 -5.81 4.00
CA MET A 83 -11.94 -7.17 3.55
C MET A 83 -10.76 -8.12 3.82
N PRO A 84 -10.98 -9.32 4.37
CA PRO A 84 -9.93 -10.31 4.53
C PRO A 84 -9.24 -10.67 3.21
N VAL A 85 -7.92 -10.80 3.23
CA VAL A 85 -7.10 -11.13 2.04
C VAL A 85 -7.63 -12.34 1.29
N ALA A 86 -7.99 -13.42 2.00
CA ALA A 86 -8.50 -14.64 1.38
C ALA A 86 -9.87 -14.45 0.68
N GLU A 87 -10.68 -13.49 1.11
CA GLU A 87 -11.94 -13.12 0.44
C GLU A 87 -11.67 -12.27 -0.79
N ALA A 88 -10.80 -11.26 -0.66
CA ALA A 88 -10.37 -10.44 -1.78
C ALA A 88 -9.73 -11.30 -2.89
N ARG A 89 -8.92 -12.31 -2.54
CA ARG A 89 -8.32 -13.25 -3.49
C ARG A 89 -9.37 -14.04 -4.28
N LYS A 90 -10.45 -14.48 -3.62
CA LYS A 90 -11.57 -15.17 -4.31
C LYS A 90 -12.28 -14.27 -5.33
N ILE A 91 -12.40 -12.98 -5.04
CA ILE A 91 -13.05 -11.99 -5.91
C ILE A 91 -12.13 -11.60 -7.08
N LEU A 92 -10.88 -11.28 -6.79
CA LEU A 92 -9.94 -10.72 -7.75
C LEU A 92 -9.16 -11.77 -8.57
N GLY A 93 -9.14 -13.03 -8.11
CA GLY A 93 -8.35 -14.10 -8.75
C GLY A 93 -6.85 -13.93 -8.54
N GLU A 94 -6.06 -14.77 -9.23
CA GLU A 94 -4.60 -14.85 -9.06
C GLU A 94 -3.83 -13.75 -9.83
N SER A 95 -4.48 -13.07 -10.77
CA SER A 95 -3.82 -12.07 -11.62
C SER A 95 -3.69 -10.69 -10.99
N LYS A 96 -4.44 -10.40 -9.94
CA LYS A 96 -4.42 -9.12 -9.24
C LYS A 96 -3.52 -9.16 -8.02
N ILE A 97 -2.80 -8.08 -7.79
CA ILE A 97 -1.92 -7.90 -6.65
C ILE A 97 -2.74 -7.59 -5.40
N ILE A 98 -2.52 -8.32 -4.31
CA ILE A 98 -3.11 -8.02 -3.01
C ILE A 98 -2.02 -7.74 -2.00
N GLY A 99 -1.96 -6.49 -1.54
CA GLY A 99 -1.13 -6.09 -0.41
C GLY A 99 -1.88 -6.17 0.92
N ALA A 100 -1.19 -6.43 2.01
CA ALA A 100 -1.78 -6.45 3.34
C ALA A 100 -0.95 -5.66 4.36
N THR A 101 -1.62 -4.87 5.20
CA THR A 101 -0.98 -4.18 6.32
C THR A 101 -0.69 -5.17 7.46
N ALA A 102 0.55 -5.17 7.94
CA ALA A 102 0.97 -5.89 9.15
C ALA A 102 1.63 -4.94 10.17
N ASN A 103 1.49 -5.28 11.46
CA ASN A 103 2.13 -4.57 12.55
C ASN A 103 3.00 -5.50 13.41
N THR A 104 2.85 -6.79 13.25
CA THR A 104 3.56 -7.86 13.97
C THR A 104 3.99 -8.97 13.02
N VAL A 105 4.91 -9.81 13.44
CA VAL A 105 5.32 -11.03 12.70
C VAL A 105 4.12 -11.96 12.49
N ALA A 106 3.25 -12.09 13.49
CA ALA A 106 2.04 -12.90 13.37
C ALA A 106 1.10 -12.38 12.27
N ASP A 107 0.91 -11.04 12.17
CA ASP A 107 0.14 -10.44 11.08
C ASP A 107 0.78 -10.74 9.71
N MET A 108 2.11 -10.64 9.61
CA MET A 108 2.85 -10.91 8.37
C MET A 108 2.65 -12.36 7.91
N CYS A 109 2.77 -13.32 8.84
CA CYS A 109 2.55 -14.74 8.54
C CYS A 109 1.11 -15.01 8.11
N ALA A 110 0.13 -14.46 8.84
CA ALA A 110 -1.29 -14.62 8.51
C ALA A 110 -1.63 -14.04 7.14
N ALA A 111 -1.07 -12.88 6.78
CA ALA A 111 -1.25 -12.28 5.45
C ALA A 111 -0.66 -13.17 4.35
N ALA A 112 0.55 -13.69 4.55
CA ALA A 112 1.20 -14.60 3.62
C ALA A 112 0.38 -15.88 3.41
N GLU A 113 -0.07 -16.52 4.48
CA GLU A 113 -0.91 -17.72 4.46
C GLU A 113 -2.27 -17.48 3.79
N SER A 114 -2.77 -16.25 3.86
CA SER A 114 -4.05 -15.84 3.25
C SER A 114 -3.94 -15.49 1.77
N GLY A 115 -2.73 -15.50 1.18
CA GLY A 115 -2.51 -15.23 -0.25
C GLY A 115 -2.23 -13.77 -0.59
N ALA A 116 -1.65 -12.98 0.32
CA ALA A 116 -1.12 -11.68 -0.01
C ALA A 116 0.13 -11.79 -0.90
N ASP A 117 0.34 -10.83 -1.80
CA ASP A 117 1.50 -10.75 -2.68
C ASP A 117 2.62 -9.87 -2.10
N TYR A 118 2.27 -8.98 -1.21
CA TYR A 118 3.23 -8.16 -0.45
C TYR A 118 2.66 -7.68 0.88
N ILE A 119 3.54 -7.26 1.76
CA ILE A 119 3.20 -6.79 3.09
C ILE A 119 3.64 -5.33 3.28
N GLY A 120 2.73 -4.49 3.75
CA GLY A 120 3.03 -3.17 4.27
C GLY A 120 3.28 -3.25 5.78
N LEU A 121 4.54 -3.35 6.20
CA LEU A 121 4.88 -3.44 7.62
C LEU A 121 5.02 -2.04 8.24
N GLY A 122 4.36 -1.79 9.34
CA GLY A 122 4.44 -0.50 10.04
C GLY A 122 3.62 -0.38 11.31
N PRO A 123 3.65 0.78 11.95
CA PRO A 123 4.32 2.01 11.52
C PRO A 123 5.81 2.03 11.89
N PHE A 124 6.64 2.52 10.97
CA PHE A 124 8.06 2.73 11.25
C PHE A 124 8.27 3.82 12.30
N ARG A 125 7.52 4.92 12.16
CA ARG A 125 7.56 6.08 13.03
C ARG A 125 6.15 6.57 13.32
N PHE A 126 5.99 7.41 14.33
CA PHE A 126 4.70 8.07 14.58
C PHE A 126 4.25 8.82 13.32
N THR A 127 2.97 8.70 12.99
CA THR A 127 2.34 9.40 11.87
C THR A 127 0.91 9.77 12.23
N THR A 128 0.46 10.91 11.78
CA THR A 128 -0.92 11.38 11.95
C THR A 128 -1.85 10.91 10.82
N THR A 129 -1.31 10.16 9.85
CA THR A 129 -2.06 9.71 8.66
C THR A 129 -3.06 8.59 8.97
N LYS A 130 -2.91 7.89 10.11
CA LYS A 130 -3.87 6.88 10.60
C LYS A 130 -4.43 7.31 11.95
N GLU A 131 -5.75 7.22 12.13
CA GLU A 131 -6.45 7.58 13.38
C GLU A 131 -6.07 6.67 14.56
N ARG A 132 -5.82 5.39 14.30
CA ARG A 132 -5.38 4.41 15.30
C ARG A 132 -4.03 3.86 14.90
N LEU A 133 -2.99 4.29 15.61
CA LEU A 133 -1.63 3.82 15.40
C LEU A 133 -1.36 2.59 16.27
N SER A 134 -0.86 1.53 15.63
CA SER A 134 -0.20 0.43 16.33
C SER A 134 1.13 0.89 16.93
N PRO A 135 1.72 0.17 17.88
CA PRO A 135 3.03 0.52 18.44
C PRO A 135 4.07 0.74 17.34
N VAL A 136 4.87 1.81 17.52
CA VAL A 136 5.93 2.17 16.56
C VAL A 136 7.03 1.11 16.61
N LEU A 137 7.41 0.58 15.45
CA LEU A 137 8.43 -0.47 15.34
C LEU A 137 9.86 0.09 15.41
N GLY A 138 10.11 1.24 14.77
CA GLY A 138 11.46 1.76 14.61
C GLY A 138 12.39 0.78 13.88
N ILE A 139 13.66 1.12 13.72
CA ILE A 139 14.62 0.26 13.00
C ILE A 139 14.88 -1.07 13.71
N GLY A 140 14.86 -1.09 15.06
CA GLY A 140 15.06 -2.31 15.85
C GLY A 140 13.93 -3.30 15.62
N GLY A 141 12.68 -2.88 15.80
CA GLY A 141 11.51 -3.72 15.58
C GLY A 141 11.40 -4.21 14.13
N TYR A 142 11.82 -3.39 13.15
CA TYR A 142 11.89 -3.86 11.75
C TYR A 142 12.90 -4.98 11.56
N ARG A 143 14.12 -4.85 12.10
CA ARG A 143 15.15 -5.90 12.00
C ARG A 143 14.70 -7.21 12.63
N GLU A 144 14.10 -7.14 13.81
CA GLU A 144 13.56 -8.32 14.51
C GLU A 144 12.41 -8.97 13.71
N ALA A 145 11.45 -8.15 13.27
CA ALA A 145 10.31 -8.65 12.50
C ALA A 145 10.74 -9.29 11.17
N MET A 146 11.64 -8.62 10.44
CA MET A 146 12.15 -9.14 9.18
C MET A 146 12.98 -10.42 9.37
N ALA A 147 13.83 -10.51 10.38
CA ALA A 147 14.58 -11.72 10.67
C ALA A 147 13.65 -12.91 10.92
N ALA A 148 12.65 -12.74 11.80
CA ALA A 148 11.70 -13.80 12.11
C ALA A 148 10.79 -14.18 10.94
N PHE A 149 10.39 -13.19 10.12
CA PHE A 149 9.52 -13.43 8.97
C PHE A 149 10.26 -14.14 7.83
N ARG A 150 11.53 -13.80 7.57
CA ARG A 150 12.35 -14.43 6.52
C ARG A 150 12.66 -15.91 6.76
N GLU A 151 12.49 -16.41 7.99
CA GLU A 151 12.53 -17.86 8.27
C GLU A 151 11.32 -18.60 7.69
N LYS A 152 10.23 -17.90 7.35
CA LYS A 152 8.93 -18.47 6.96
C LYS A 152 8.48 -18.10 5.58
N SER A 153 8.89 -16.94 5.05
CA SER A 153 8.38 -16.40 3.78
C SER A 153 9.35 -15.41 3.13
N ASP A 154 9.40 -15.47 1.79
CA ASP A 154 10.14 -14.54 0.94
C ASP A 154 9.27 -13.41 0.37
N LEU A 155 8.02 -13.28 0.81
CA LEU A 155 7.13 -12.23 0.33
C LEU A 155 7.77 -10.84 0.44
N PRO A 156 7.60 -9.99 -0.57
CA PRO A 156 8.05 -8.60 -0.50
C PRO A 156 7.44 -7.87 0.69
N VAL A 157 8.27 -7.10 1.39
CA VAL A 157 7.84 -6.27 2.51
C VAL A 157 8.25 -4.83 2.24
N VAL A 158 7.29 -3.92 2.31
CA VAL A 158 7.53 -2.47 2.23
C VAL A 158 7.35 -1.83 3.60
N ALA A 159 8.27 -0.97 3.96
CA ALA A 159 8.18 -0.20 5.19
C ALA A 159 7.16 0.93 5.02
N ILE A 160 6.22 1.05 5.96
CA ILE A 160 5.19 2.10 5.95
C ILE A 160 5.11 2.84 7.29
N GLY A 161 4.50 4.03 7.24
CA GLY A 161 4.22 4.84 8.43
C GLY A 161 5.38 5.72 8.88
N GLY A 162 5.37 6.99 8.45
CA GLY A 162 6.35 8.00 8.83
C GLY A 162 7.73 7.85 8.20
N ILE A 163 7.84 7.17 7.07
CA ILE A 163 9.07 7.02 6.29
C ILE A 163 9.44 8.36 5.64
N THR A 164 10.71 8.71 5.69
CA THR A 164 11.29 9.90 5.06
C THR A 164 12.45 9.52 4.15
N ALA A 165 12.89 10.44 3.29
CA ALA A 165 14.03 10.22 2.42
C ALA A 165 15.34 9.90 3.21
N ALA A 166 15.45 10.36 4.44
CA ALA A 166 16.61 10.07 5.30
C ALA A 166 16.65 8.59 5.77
N ASP A 167 15.56 7.85 5.66
CA ASP A 167 15.47 6.45 6.07
C ASP A 167 15.89 5.47 4.95
N ILE A 168 16.01 5.96 3.69
CA ILE A 168 16.30 5.11 2.52
C ILE A 168 17.65 4.38 2.62
N PRO A 169 18.73 4.95 3.21
CA PRO A 169 20.01 4.25 3.34
C PRO A 169 20.08 3.21 4.45
N ALA A 170 19.08 3.13 5.33
CA ALA A 170 19.08 2.26 6.52
C ALA A 170 18.46 0.90 6.22
#